data_8878611432123de23318f864127bc651
#
_entry.id   8878611432123de23318f864127bc651
#
_cell.length_a   1.000
_cell.length_b   1.000
_cell.length_c   1.000
_cell.angle_alpha   90.00
_cell.angle_beta   90.00
_cell.angle_gamma   90.00
#
_symmetry.space_group_name_H-M   'P 1'
#
loop_
_entity.id
_entity.type
_entity.pdbx_description
1 polymer ?
#
loop_
_entity_poly.entity_id
_entity_poly.type
_entity_poly.pdbx_seq_one_letter_code
_entity_poly.pdbx_strand_id
1 'polypeptide(L)'
;MLRPGRFDRQVQVGLPDIKGREQILKVHLRKLPNTISVDAGSLARGTPGFSGAQLANLVNEAALFAARRNKTSVDMNDFEDAKDKLYMGPERKSMVIREEERRATAYHEAGHALVAELLPGTDPVSYTHLTLPTICSV
;
A
#
# COMPACT_ATOMS: atom_id res chain seq x y z
N MET A 1 -20.03 25.42 16.89
CA MET A 1 -21.12 24.97 16.01
C MET A 1 -22.01 23.88 16.63
N LEU A 2 -21.60 23.25 17.71
CA LEU A 2 -22.38 22.28 18.46
C LEU A 2 -23.36 23.08 19.39
N ARG A 3 -24.60 23.22 18.99
CA ARG A 3 -25.67 23.83 19.80
C ARG A 3 -26.89 22.91 19.79
N PRO A 4 -27.61 22.77 20.91
CA PRO A 4 -28.88 22.04 20.95
C PRO A 4 -29.83 22.55 19.85
N GLY A 5 -30.42 21.61 19.10
CA GLY A 5 -31.33 21.92 17.99
C GLY A 5 -30.68 22.12 16.61
N ARG A 6 -29.35 21.90 16.47
CA ARG A 6 -28.65 21.84 15.18
C ARG A 6 -27.89 20.53 15.02
N PHE A 7 -26.63 20.47 15.47
CA PHE A 7 -25.80 19.26 15.46
C PHE A 7 -25.66 18.80 16.93
N ASP A 8 -26.53 17.94 17.36
CA ASP A 8 -26.62 17.46 18.75
C ASP A 8 -26.01 16.07 18.95
N ARG A 9 -25.64 15.37 17.86
CA ARG A 9 -24.99 14.08 17.91
C ARG A 9 -23.68 14.10 17.13
N GLN A 10 -22.62 13.59 17.74
CA GLN A 10 -21.35 13.28 17.09
C GLN A 10 -21.26 11.77 16.89
N VAL A 11 -21.13 11.36 15.64
CA VAL A 11 -20.85 9.98 15.28
C VAL A 11 -19.41 9.92 14.79
N GLN A 12 -18.57 9.22 15.53
CA GLN A 12 -17.18 9.00 15.13
C GLN A 12 -17.14 7.82 14.16
N VAL A 13 -16.75 8.08 12.92
CA VAL A 13 -16.53 7.04 11.91
C VAL A 13 -15.07 6.64 11.97
N GLY A 14 -14.79 5.49 12.56
CA GLY A 14 -13.45 4.89 12.62
C GLY A 14 -13.04 4.24 11.30
N LEU A 15 -11.79 3.78 11.24
CA LEU A 15 -11.31 2.96 10.11
C LEU A 15 -12.03 1.60 10.11
N PRO A 16 -12.31 1.03 8.93
CA PRO A 16 -13.00 -0.24 8.81
C PRO A 16 -12.11 -1.39 9.33
N ASP A 17 -12.73 -2.36 10.00
CA ASP A 17 -12.14 -3.63 10.35
C ASP A 17 -11.91 -4.51 9.10
N ILE A 18 -11.32 -5.70 9.26
CA ILE A 18 -11.02 -6.62 8.15
C ILE A 18 -12.30 -6.96 7.35
N LYS A 19 -13.41 -7.23 8.05
CA LYS A 19 -14.69 -7.58 7.40
C LYS A 19 -15.27 -6.38 6.67
N GLY A 20 -15.20 -5.19 7.26
CA GLY A 20 -15.63 -3.95 6.63
C GLY A 20 -14.82 -3.64 5.37
N ARG A 21 -13.48 -3.81 5.41
CA ARG A 21 -12.63 -3.64 4.22
C ARG A 21 -12.98 -4.63 3.11
N GLU A 22 -13.21 -5.90 3.45
CA GLU A 22 -13.64 -6.91 2.49
C GLU A 22 -14.96 -6.54 1.82
N GLN A 23 -15.94 -6.06 2.58
CA GLN A 23 -17.23 -5.62 2.03
C GLN A 23 -17.06 -4.41 1.10
N ILE A 24 -16.27 -3.42 1.50
CA ILE A 24 -15.96 -2.24 0.68
C ILE A 24 -15.28 -2.66 -0.61
N LEU A 25 -14.26 -3.53 -0.54
CA LEU A 25 -13.59 -4.06 -1.72
C LEU A 25 -14.54 -4.79 -2.65
N LYS A 26 -15.42 -5.65 -2.13
CA LYS A 26 -16.44 -6.35 -2.95
C LYS A 26 -17.34 -5.37 -3.72
N VAL A 27 -17.72 -4.25 -3.11
CA VAL A 27 -18.54 -3.23 -3.78
C VAL A 27 -17.76 -2.56 -4.93
N HIS A 28 -16.49 -2.24 -4.70
CA HIS A 28 -15.68 -1.59 -5.73
C HIS A 28 -15.24 -2.55 -6.84
N LEU A 29 -14.91 -3.80 -6.51
CA LEU A 29 -14.56 -4.84 -7.48
C LEU A 29 -15.69 -5.14 -8.47
N ARG A 30 -16.96 -5.08 -8.03
CA ARG A 30 -18.13 -5.25 -8.92
C ARG A 30 -18.22 -4.20 -10.04
N LYS A 31 -17.57 -3.05 -9.87
CA LYS A 31 -17.57 -1.98 -10.88
C LYS A 31 -16.50 -2.20 -11.96
N LEU A 32 -15.56 -3.09 -11.73
CA LEU A 32 -14.53 -3.41 -12.71
C LEU A 32 -15.01 -4.47 -13.69
N PRO A 33 -14.85 -4.24 -15.00
CA PRO A 33 -15.07 -5.29 -15.99
C PRO A 33 -13.99 -6.37 -15.83
N ASN A 34 -14.41 -7.65 -15.82
CA ASN A 34 -13.51 -8.81 -15.86
C ASN A 34 -12.48 -8.91 -14.71
N THR A 35 -12.93 -8.84 -13.47
CA THR A 35 -12.12 -9.28 -12.32
C THR A 35 -12.14 -10.79 -12.23
N ILE A 36 -11.25 -11.46 -12.94
CA ILE A 36 -11.08 -12.91 -12.85
C ILE A 36 -10.07 -13.19 -11.74
N SER A 37 -10.47 -13.95 -10.71
CA SER A 37 -9.62 -14.47 -9.64
C SER A 37 -9.06 -13.49 -8.59
N VAL A 38 -9.69 -12.35 -8.36
CA VAL A 38 -9.28 -11.45 -7.27
C VAL A 38 -10.02 -11.78 -5.98
N ASP A 39 -9.31 -12.24 -4.96
CA ASP A 39 -9.89 -12.52 -3.64
C ASP A 39 -9.92 -11.24 -2.78
N ALA A 40 -11.14 -10.73 -2.56
CA ALA A 40 -11.35 -9.56 -1.69
C ALA A 40 -10.90 -9.79 -0.24
N GLY A 41 -10.94 -11.04 0.25
CA GLY A 41 -10.48 -11.38 1.58
C GLY A 41 -8.97 -11.27 1.73
N SER A 42 -8.20 -11.72 0.75
CA SER A 42 -6.74 -11.57 0.71
C SER A 42 -6.33 -10.11 0.62
N LEU A 43 -7.01 -9.33 -0.24
CA LEU A 43 -6.78 -7.89 -0.32
C LEU A 43 -7.09 -7.17 1.00
N ALA A 44 -8.18 -7.53 1.69
CA ALA A 44 -8.54 -6.93 2.97
C ALA A 44 -7.51 -7.23 4.07
N ARG A 45 -6.89 -8.42 4.06
CA ARG A 45 -5.79 -8.77 4.96
C ARG A 45 -4.51 -7.99 4.63
N GLY A 46 -4.23 -7.79 3.34
CA GLY A 46 -3.05 -7.07 2.85
C GLY A 46 -3.14 -5.54 2.93
N THR A 47 -4.26 -4.97 3.42
CA THR A 47 -4.48 -3.51 3.51
C THR A 47 -4.85 -3.06 4.92
N PRO A 48 -4.00 -3.31 5.94
CA PRO A 48 -4.27 -2.85 7.30
C PRO A 48 -4.30 -1.32 7.35
N GLY A 49 -5.25 -0.76 8.10
CA GLY A 49 -5.34 0.68 8.32
C GLY A 49 -5.90 1.50 7.14
N PHE A 50 -6.30 0.87 6.03
CA PHE A 50 -6.89 1.60 4.91
C PHE A 50 -8.31 2.06 5.22
N SER A 51 -8.58 3.32 4.89
CA SER A 51 -9.93 3.90 4.87
C SER A 51 -10.69 3.43 3.62
N GLY A 52 -12.02 3.61 3.61
CA GLY A 52 -12.83 3.30 2.44
C GLY A 52 -12.40 4.03 1.17
N ALA A 53 -11.96 5.28 1.29
CA ALA A 53 -11.45 6.06 0.17
C ALA A 53 -10.13 5.50 -0.38
N GLN A 54 -9.22 5.04 0.50
CA GLN A 54 -7.97 4.41 0.08
C GLN A 54 -8.20 3.07 -0.60
N LEU A 55 -9.17 2.28 -0.14
CA LEU A 55 -9.56 1.03 -0.78
C LEU A 55 -10.18 1.27 -2.17
N ALA A 56 -11.01 2.32 -2.31
CA ALA A 56 -11.54 2.71 -3.62
C ALA A 56 -10.42 3.15 -4.58
N ASN A 57 -9.45 3.93 -4.07
CA ASN A 57 -8.28 4.35 -4.85
C ASN A 57 -7.41 3.15 -5.25
N LEU A 58 -7.19 2.19 -4.35
CA LEU A 58 -6.47 0.95 -4.66
C LEU A 58 -7.08 0.20 -5.85
N VAL A 59 -8.40 0.04 -5.86
CA VAL A 59 -9.11 -0.62 -6.96
C VAL A 59 -8.96 0.16 -8.27
N ASN A 60 -9.02 1.49 -8.21
CA ASN A 60 -8.83 2.34 -9.39
C ASN A 60 -7.39 2.28 -9.93
N GLU A 61 -6.39 2.33 -9.05
CA GLU A 61 -4.98 2.23 -9.45
C GLU A 61 -4.65 0.85 -10.06
N ALA A 62 -5.18 -0.24 -9.50
CA ALA A 62 -5.02 -1.57 -10.08
C ALA A 62 -5.60 -1.65 -11.50
N ALA A 63 -6.78 -1.05 -11.72
CA ALA A 63 -7.36 -0.95 -13.06
C ALA A 63 -6.48 -0.15 -14.03
N LEU A 64 -5.86 0.94 -13.56
CA LEU A 64 -4.92 1.73 -14.36
C LEU A 64 -3.64 0.94 -14.70
N PHE A 65 -3.11 0.13 -13.78
CA PHE A 65 -1.97 -0.74 -14.05
C PHE A 65 -2.32 -1.81 -15.10
N ALA A 66 -3.47 -2.45 -15.00
CA ALA A 66 -3.94 -3.40 -16.00
C ALA A 66 -4.11 -2.73 -17.38
N ALA A 67 -4.70 -1.54 -17.43
CA ALA A 67 -4.87 -0.77 -18.66
C ALA A 67 -3.53 -0.38 -19.31
N ARG A 68 -2.54 0.05 -18.51
CA ARG A 68 -1.18 0.37 -19.00
C ARG A 68 -0.47 -0.84 -19.60
N ARG A 69 -0.79 -2.05 -19.11
CA ARG A 69 -0.26 -3.32 -19.61
C ARG A 69 -1.10 -3.91 -20.75
N ASN A 70 -2.10 -3.17 -21.25
CA ASN A 70 -3.05 -3.60 -22.28
C ASN A 70 -3.75 -4.93 -21.94
N LYS A 71 -3.98 -5.18 -20.63
CA LYS A 71 -4.73 -6.34 -20.16
C LYS A 71 -6.24 -6.09 -20.27
N THR A 72 -7.00 -7.13 -20.53
CA THR A 72 -8.47 -7.09 -20.54
C THR A 72 -9.10 -7.41 -19.18
N SER A 73 -8.29 -7.88 -18.23
CA SER A 73 -8.69 -8.23 -16.87
C SER A 73 -7.70 -7.71 -15.85
N VAL A 74 -8.16 -7.47 -14.62
CA VAL A 74 -7.32 -7.03 -13.51
C VAL A 74 -6.94 -8.24 -12.68
N ASP A 75 -5.65 -8.46 -12.47
CA ASP A 75 -5.08 -9.57 -11.71
C ASP A 75 -4.66 -9.13 -10.30
N MET A 76 -4.36 -10.13 -9.44
CA MET A 76 -3.83 -9.87 -8.10
C MET A 76 -2.51 -9.11 -8.13
N ASN A 77 -1.63 -9.37 -9.11
CA ASN A 77 -0.37 -8.65 -9.29
C ASN A 77 -0.57 -7.14 -9.53
N ASP A 78 -1.63 -6.77 -10.27
CA ASP A 78 -1.94 -5.36 -10.51
C ASP A 78 -2.39 -4.66 -9.22
N PHE A 79 -3.01 -5.41 -8.28
CA PHE A 79 -3.34 -4.91 -6.94
C PHE A 79 -2.11 -4.80 -6.04
N GLU A 80 -1.15 -5.70 -6.15
CA GLU A 80 0.11 -5.61 -5.40
C GLU A 80 0.92 -4.41 -5.84
N ASP A 81 1.08 -4.19 -7.15
CA ASP A 81 1.74 -2.99 -7.69
C ASP A 81 1.02 -1.69 -7.27
N ALA A 82 -0.33 -1.71 -7.29
CA ALA A 82 -1.13 -0.56 -6.85
C ALA A 82 -0.96 -0.29 -5.35
N LYS A 83 -0.91 -1.34 -4.54
CA LYS A 83 -0.66 -1.25 -3.10
C LYS A 83 0.72 -0.66 -2.83
N ASP A 84 1.74 -1.16 -3.50
CA ASP A 84 3.12 -0.66 -3.35
C ASP A 84 3.21 0.82 -3.71
N LYS A 85 2.59 1.23 -4.81
CA LYS A 85 2.51 2.65 -5.18
C LYS A 85 1.81 3.50 -4.12
N LEU A 86 0.74 2.99 -3.48
CA LEU A 86 0.02 3.72 -2.45
C LEU A 86 0.81 3.82 -1.14
N TYR A 87 1.58 2.80 -0.78
CA TYR A 87 2.45 2.82 0.39
C TYR A 87 3.69 3.70 0.17
N MET A 88 4.32 3.62 -1.01
CA MET A 88 5.50 4.41 -1.33
C MET A 88 5.18 5.87 -1.67
N GLY A 89 3.92 6.18 -1.95
CA GLY A 89 3.50 7.48 -2.45
C GLY A 89 3.91 7.71 -3.92
N PRO A 90 3.68 8.91 -4.46
CA PRO A 90 4.09 9.23 -5.82
C PRO A 90 5.61 9.13 -5.94
N GLU A 91 6.07 8.32 -6.88
CA GLU A 91 7.48 8.14 -7.20
C GLU A 91 8.15 9.51 -7.39
N ARG A 92 9.03 9.88 -6.48
CA ARG A 92 9.78 11.15 -6.60
C ARG A 92 10.88 11.00 -7.65
N LYS A 93 10.50 11.04 -8.93
CA LYS A 93 11.43 10.97 -10.08
C LYS A 93 12.43 12.12 -10.12
N SER A 94 12.24 13.17 -9.31
CA SER A 94 13.06 14.37 -9.32
C SER A 94 14.20 14.39 -8.32
N MET A 95 14.34 13.37 -7.47
CA MET A 95 15.45 13.32 -6.53
C MET A 95 16.68 12.73 -7.22
N VAL A 96 17.54 13.59 -7.74
CA VAL A 96 18.87 13.20 -8.22
C VAL A 96 19.71 12.88 -6.98
N ILE A 97 19.66 11.62 -6.57
CA ILE A 97 20.55 11.12 -5.49
C ILE A 97 21.95 11.05 -6.08
N ARG A 98 22.92 11.69 -5.46
CA ARG A 98 24.33 11.61 -5.87
C ARG A 98 24.80 10.16 -5.80
N GLU A 99 25.66 9.78 -6.73
CA GLU A 99 26.17 8.40 -6.78
C GLU A 99 26.90 7.99 -5.47
N GLU A 100 27.55 8.93 -4.81
CA GLU A 100 28.19 8.74 -3.50
C GLU A 100 27.17 8.43 -2.40
N GLU A 101 26.04 9.13 -2.39
CA GLU A 101 24.94 8.89 -1.44
C GLU A 101 24.29 7.54 -1.68
N ARG A 102 24.06 7.16 -2.95
CA ARG A 102 23.56 5.83 -3.31
C ARG A 102 24.48 4.71 -2.81
N ARG A 103 25.79 4.88 -2.98
CA ARG A 103 26.78 3.89 -2.51
C ARG A 103 26.79 3.83 -0.98
N ALA A 104 26.82 4.96 -0.29
CA ALA A 104 26.79 5.00 1.18
C ALA A 104 25.53 4.32 1.73
N THR A 105 24.36 4.62 1.16
CA THR A 105 23.10 3.97 1.53
C THR A 105 23.13 2.46 1.25
N ALA A 106 23.60 2.05 0.08
CA ALA A 106 23.70 0.63 -0.26
C ALA A 106 24.60 -0.14 0.72
N TYR A 107 25.72 0.42 1.13
CA TYR A 107 26.60 -0.18 2.14
C TYR A 107 25.95 -0.24 3.52
N HIS A 108 25.21 0.81 3.91
CA HIS A 108 24.48 0.84 5.16
C HIS A 108 23.41 -0.26 5.23
N GLU A 109 22.58 -0.37 4.20
CA GLU A 109 21.53 -1.39 4.11
C GLU A 109 22.11 -2.81 4.00
N ALA A 110 23.19 -2.98 3.24
CA ALA A 110 23.89 -4.26 3.20
C ALA A 110 24.46 -4.64 4.57
N GLY A 111 24.92 -3.68 5.36
CA GLY A 111 25.36 -3.89 6.74
C GLY A 111 24.22 -4.39 7.63
N HIS A 112 23.06 -3.80 7.55
CA HIS A 112 21.86 -4.27 8.28
C HIS A 112 21.47 -5.70 7.87
N ALA A 113 21.47 -5.97 6.58
CA ALA A 113 21.16 -7.31 6.05
C ALA A 113 22.14 -8.37 6.56
N LEU A 114 23.45 -8.07 6.53
CA LEU A 114 24.49 -8.97 7.05
C LEU A 114 24.34 -9.23 8.54
N VAL A 115 24.09 -8.19 9.33
CA VAL A 115 23.91 -8.32 10.79
C VAL A 115 22.67 -9.15 11.10
N ALA A 116 21.55 -8.94 10.38
CA ALA A 116 20.35 -9.73 10.55
C ALA A 116 20.54 -11.20 10.19
N GLU A 117 21.33 -11.53 9.16
CA GLU A 117 21.61 -12.89 8.74
C GLU A 117 22.55 -13.62 9.74
N LEU A 118 23.50 -12.87 10.33
CA LEU A 118 24.51 -13.46 11.23
C LEU A 118 24.02 -13.59 12.69
N LEU A 119 22.97 -12.88 13.09
CA LEU A 119 22.42 -12.98 14.45
C LEU A 119 21.42 -14.13 14.57
N PRO A 120 21.67 -15.11 15.45
CA PRO A 120 20.72 -16.20 15.66
C PRO A 120 19.41 -15.65 16.29
N GLY A 121 18.29 -15.96 15.67
CA GLY A 121 16.94 -15.57 16.15
C GLY A 121 16.34 -14.32 15.51
N THR A 122 17.00 -13.72 14.56
CA THR A 122 16.39 -12.72 13.68
C THR A 122 15.79 -13.42 12.46
N ASP A 123 14.49 -13.27 12.28
CA ASP A 123 13.83 -13.72 11.05
C ASP A 123 14.29 -12.79 9.91
N PRO A 124 14.89 -13.30 8.81
CA PRO A 124 15.26 -12.46 7.70
C PRO A 124 13.97 -11.89 7.09
N VAL A 125 13.67 -10.66 7.46
CA VAL A 125 12.59 -9.91 6.83
C VAL A 125 12.88 -9.89 5.34
N SER A 126 11.93 -10.33 4.54
CA SER A 126 12.04 -10.34 3.08
C SER A 126 12.45 -8.94 2.59
N TYR A 127 13.71 -8.78 2.22
CA TYR A 127 14.33 -7.50 1.83
C TYR A 127 13.90 -7.00 0.44
N THR A 128 12.81 -7.50 -0.09
CA THR A 128 12.25 -7.01 -1.35
C THR A 128 11.76 -5.57 -1.30
N HIS A 129 11.71 -4.97 -0.11
CA HIS A 129 11.29 -3.58 0.12
C HIS A 129 12.28 -2.82 1.00
N LEU A 130 13.56 -2.85 0.66
CA LEU A 130 14.51 -1.86 1.12
C LEU A 130 14.14 -0.51 0.49
N THR A 131 13.04 0.05 0.98
CA THR A 131 12.63 1.37 0.59
C THR A 131 13.42 2.40 1.38
N LEU A 132 14.03 3.28 0.67
CA LEU A 132 14.73 4.49 1.07
C LEU A 132 13.91 5.60 1.81
N PRO A 133 12.77 5.38 2.48
CA PRO A 133 12.05 6.47 3.12
C PRO A 133 12.52 6.79 4.53
N THR A 134 13.41 6.03 5.13
CA THR A 134 13.81 6.25 6.54
C THR A 134 14.91 7.31 6.72
N ILE A 135 15.44 7.88 5.66
CA ILE A 135 16.53 8.87 5.72
C ILE A 135 16.02 10.33 5.77
N CYS A 136 14.72 10.57 5.80
CA CYS A 136 14.17 11.93 5.86
C CYS A 136 13.64 12.33 7.23
N SER A 137 14.26 11.90 8.32
CA SER A 137 13.98 12.42 9.66
C SER A 137 15.29 12.63 10.44
N VAL A 138 16.08 13.56 10.00
CA VAL A 138 16.99 14.37 10.82
C VAL A 138 16.92 15.80 10.32
#